data_aecea27ade18465214f3941bc6c2bfcb
#
_entry.id   aecea27ade18465214f3941bc6c2bfcb
#
_cell.length_a   1.000
_cell.length_b   1.000
_cell.length_c   1.000
_cell.angle_alpha   90.00
_cell.angle_beta   90.00
_cell.angle_gamma   90.00
#
_symmetry.space_group_name_H-M   'P 1'
#
loop_
_entity.id
_entity.type
_entity.pdbx_description
1 polymer ?
#
loop_
_entity_poly.entity_id
_entity_poly.type
_entity_poly.pdbx_seq_one_letter_code
_entity_poly.pdbx_strand_id
1 'polypeptide(L)'
;MWIVVGLLSVGLLFPVLRPGGRRVMVLRMSRLLMLICGVRVLQHGQAVQDRSVLYVSNHISWLDIFVLNSVRSTSFIAKSDIRRWPVIGWLVAGAGTVFIERGQRRAIQIVSQQMAVCFERGDAVGLFPEGTTSTGLDVQPFHASLFETAISLNVDIQPVALVFEQKGQRSERFAFVGEQSLVGNIWVLLSARNVSVHCHFLDLMPAQSCTEWGRSQTAQTAREQIRAVVCPEAVTVEA
;
A
#
# COMPACT_ATOMS: atom_id res chain seq x y z
N MET A 1 8.95 -21.74 5.73
CA MET A 1 8.97 -21.35 7.16
C MET A 1 8.13 -20.10 7.43
N TRP A 2 8.38 -18.94 6.81
CA TRP A 2 7.59 -17.70 7.04
C TRP A 2 6.09 -17.87 6.79
N ILE A 3 5.70 -18.54 5.71
CA ILE A 3 4.30 -18.84 5.37
C ILE A 3 3.61 -19.60 6.51
N VAL A 4 4.25 -20.66 7.01
CA VAL A 4 3.71 -21.48 8.11
C VAL A 4 3.57 -20.65 9.39
N VAL A 5 4.59 -19.86 9.73
CA VAL A 5 4.54 -18.95 10.87
C VAL A 5 3.43 -17.92 10.71
N GLY A 6 3.28 -17.34 9.50
CA GLY A 6 2.20 -16.41 9.18
C GLY A 6 0.82 -17.05 9.31
N LEU A 7 0.64 -18.25 8.77
CA LEU A 7 -0.60 -18.99 8.85
C LEU A 7 -0.98 -19.34 10.29
N LEU A 8 -0.03 -19.84 11.08
CA LEU A 8 -0.24 -20.12 12.51
C LEU A 8 -0.56 -18.84 13.30
N SER A 9 0.16 -17.76 13.01
CA SER A 9 -0.08 -16.47 13.68
C SER A 9 -1.47 -15.92 13.37
N VAL A 10 -1.91 -15.96 12.12
CA VAL A 10 -3.24 -15.48 11.73
C VAL A 10 -4.34 -16.42 12.23
N GLY A 11 -4.16 -17.74 12.14
CA GLY A 11 -5.17 -18.71 12.55
C GLY A 11 -5.35 -18.83 14.06
N LEU A 12 -4.26 -18.86 14.81
CA LEU A 12 -4.28 -19.14 16.24
C LEU A 12 -4.24 -17.87 17.10
N LEU A 13 -3.44 -16.88 16.74
CA LEU A 13 -3.22 -15.69 17.56
C LEU A 13 -4.16 -14.53 17.21
N PHE A 14 -4.43 -14.31 15.93
CA PHE A 14 -5.24 -13.17 15.50
C PHE A 14 -6.64 -13.12 16.13
N PRO A 15 -7.40 -14.24 16.26
CA PRO A 15 -8.71 -14.22 16.90
C PRO A 15 -8.66 -13.78 18.37
N VAL A 16 -7.56 -14.09 19.07
CA VAL A 16 -7.39 -13.84 20.50
C VAL A 16 -6.77 -12.48 20.81
N LEU A 17 -6.02 -11.90 19.85
CA LEU A 17 -5.33 -10.64 20.05
C LEU A 17 -6.29 -9.45 20.02
N ARG A 18 -6.08 -8.51 20.94
CA ARG A 18 -6.69 -7.18 20.91
C ARG A 18 -6.17 -6.39 19.69
N PRO A 19 -6.89 -5.35 19.22
CA PRO A 19 -6.50 -4.57 18.02
C PRO A 19 -5.04 -4.10 18.02
N GLY A 20 -4.53 -3.58 19.14
CA GLY A 20 -3.11 -3.19 19.27
C GLY A 20 -2.14 -4.35 19.06
N GLY A 21 -2.43 -5.53 19.60
CA GLY A 21 -1.61 -6.72 19.38
C GLY A 21 -1.61 -7.19 17.93
N ARG A 22 -2.74 -7.09 17.24
CA ARG A 22 -2.85 -7.38 15.79
C ARG A 22 -1.97 -6.45 14.97
N ARG A 23 -2.00 -5.12 15.24
CA ARG A 23 -1.15 -4.12 14.57
C ARG A 23 0.34 -4.44 14.73
N VAL A 24 0.78 -4.75 15.95
CA VAL A 24 2.18 -5.14 16.24
C VAL A 24 2.56 -6.41 15.48
N MET A 25 1.66 -7.39 15.44
CA MET A 25 1.91 -8.65 14.73
C MET A 25 2.04 -8.42 13.22
N VAL A 26 1.15 -7.66 12.58
CA VAL A 26 1.23 -7.31 11.16
C VAL A 26 2.56 -6.64 10.83
N LEU A 27 2.96 -5.65 11.63
CA LEU A 27 4.22 -4.93 11.46
C LEU A 27 5.44 -5.89 11.57
N ARG A 28 5.48 -6.73 12.61
CA ARG A 28 6.58 -7.69 12.81
C ARG A 28 6.66 -8.73 11.69
N MET A 29 5.51 -9.27 11.26
CA MET A 29 5.44 -10.24 10.18
C MET A 29 5.86 -9.64 8.83
N SER A 30 5.48 -8.39 8.57
CA SER A 30 5.91 -7.67 7.36
C SER A 30 7.42 -7.43 7.37
N ARG A 31 8.00 -7.00 8.49
CA ARG A 31 9.46 -6.86 8.65
C ARG A 31 10.20 -8.18 8.47
N LEU A 32 9.66 -9.26 9.04
CA LEU A 32 10.24 -10.59 8.88
C LEU A 32 10.18 -11.05 7.41
N LEU A 33 9.09 -10.76 6.69
CA LEU A 33 8.99 -11.05 5.26
C LEU A 33 10.05 -10.29 4.47
N MET A 34 10.24 -8.99 4.72
CA MET A 34 11.28 -8.20 4.06
C MET A 34 12.67 -8.79 4.31
N LEU A 35 12.96 -9.18 5.55
CA LEU A 35 14.23 -9.82 5.91
C LEU A 35 14.43 -11.15 5.16
N ILE A 36 13.42 -12.02 5.10
CA ILE A 36 13.49 -13.32 4.41
C ILE A 36 13.68 -13.13 2.90
N CYS A 37 13.01 -12.14 2.31
CA CYS A 37 13.16 -11.79 0.90
C CYS A 37 14.48 -11.05 0.60
N GLY A 38 15.29 -10.74 1.60
CA GLY A 38 16.53 -9.97 1.42
C GLY A 38 16.30 -8.54 0.94
N VAL A 39 15.12 -7.98 1.23
CA VAL A 39 14.69 -6.63 0.84
C VAL A 39 14.96 -5.64 1.98
N ARG A 40 15.72 -4.60 1.71
CA ARG A 40 15.92 -3.49 2.63
C ARG A 40 14.89 -2.40 2.37
N VAL A 41 14.06 -2.09 3.37
CA VAL A 41 13.12 -0.97 3.31
C VAL A 41 13.82 0.27 3.87
N LEU A 42 13.95 1.29 3.04
CA LEU A 42 14.57 2.57 3.37
C LEU A 42 13.46 3.63 3.45
N GLN A 43 13.15 4.07 4.66
CA GLN A 43 12.14 5.08 4.89
C GLN A 43 12.75 6.48 4.72
N HIS A 44 12.06 7.33 3.97
CA HIS A 44 12.33 8.75 3.81
C HIS A 44 11.09 9.54 4.23
N GLY A 45 11.31 10.67 4.90
CA GLY A 45 10.22 11.46 5.47
C GLY A 45 9.57 10.81 6.70
N GLN A 46 8.51 11.45 7.20
CA GLN A 46 7.82 11.07 8.44
C GLN A 46 6.45 10.46 8.11
N ALA A 47 6.27 9.19 8.41
CA ALA A 47 4.96 8.56 8.36
C ALA A 47 4.08 9.06 9.50
N VAL A 48 2.84 9.44 9.23
CA VAL A 48 1.85 9.73 10.28
C VAL A 48 1.61 8.46 11.09
N GLN A 49 1.83 8.49 12.41
CA GLN A 49 1.77 7.31 13.30
C GLN A 49 0.65 7.36 14.34
N ASP A 50 0.20 8.55 14.69
CA ASP A 50 -0.58 8.85 15.90
C ASP A 50 -2.09 9.00 15.67
N ARG A 51 -2.54 9.10 14.41
CA ARG A 51 -3.94 9.30 14.04
C ARG A 51 -4.31 8.58 12.75
N SER A 52 -5.60 8.61 12.43
CA SER A 52 -6.10 8.11 11.15
C SER A 52 -5.48 8.86 9.98
N VAL A 53 -5.15 8.16 8.93
CA VAL A 53 -4.59 8.72 7.70
C VAL A 53 -4.93 7.80 6.53
N LEU A 54 -5.16 8.38 5.35
CA LEU A 54 -5.18 7.65 4.10
C LEU A 54 -3.79 7.74 3.45
N TYR A 55 -3.05 6.64 3.40
CA TYR A 55 -1.86 6.53 2.57
C TYR A 55 -2.27 6.23 1.13
N VAL A 56 -1.81 7.05 0.20
CA VAL A 56 -1.98 6.82 -1.24
C VAL A 56 -0.62 6.61 -1.88
N SER A 57 -0.47 5.55 -2.66
CA SER A 57 0.84 5.18 -3.21
C SER A 57 0.73 4.69 -4.66
N ASN A 58 1.82 4.84 -5.43
CA ASN A 58 2.00 4.09 -6.66
C ASN A 58 2.07 2.58 -6.36
N HIS A 59 1.76 1.75 -7.36
CA HIS A 59 1.63 0.31 -7.19
C HIS A 59 2.51 -0.46 -8.17
N ILE A 60 3.48 -1.18 -7.65
CA ILE A 60 4.51 -1.87 -8.44
C ILE A 60 4.37 -3.39 -8.29
N SER A 61 4.13 -3.85 -7.06
CA SER A 61 4.20 -5.26 -6.73
C SER A 61 3.23 -5.64 -5.60
N TRP A 62 2.93 -6.92 -5.49
CA TRP A 62 2.27 -7.48 -4.30
C TRP A 62 3.04 -7.18 -3.00
N LEU A 63 4.34 -6.90 -3.11
CA LEU A 63 5.21 -6.60 -1.99
C LEU A 63 4.92 -5.24 -1.34
N ASP A 64 4.35 -4.29 -2.08
CA ASP A 64 4.10 -2.91 -1.63
C ASP A 64 3.28 -2.85 -0.34
N ILE A 65 2.30 -3.74 -0.21
CA ILE A 65 1.46 -3.89 1.00
C ILE A 65 2.34 -4.19 2.22
N PHE A 66 3.30 -5.10 2.06
CA PHE A 66 4.18 -5.51 3.15
C PHE A 66 5.28 -4.48 3.42
N VAL A 67 5.74 -3.76 2.41
CA VAL A 67 6.66 -2.62 2.56
C VAL A 67 6.01 -1.57 3.45
N LEU A 68 4.81 -1.11 3.14
CA LEU A 68 4.09 -0.12 3.93
C LEU A 68 3.76 -0.65 5.34
N ASN A 69 3.30 -1.91 5.46
CA ASN A 69 3.04 -2.56 6.74
C ASN A 69 4.30 -2.75 7.62
N SER A 70 5.49 -2.76 7.02
CA SER A 70 6.74 -2.83 7.79
C SER A 70 7.09 -1.52 8.48
N VAL A 71 6.49 -0.40 8.05
CA VAL A 71 6.65 0.94 8.64
C VAL A 71 5.52 1.23 9.63
N ARG A 72 4.27 1.09 9.19
CA ARG A 72 3.06 1.24 10.00
C ARG A 72 2.03 0.20 9.59
N SER A 73 1.40 -0.47 10.56
CA SER A 73 0.28 -1.36 10.28
C SER A 73 -0.86 -0.59 9.61
N THR A 74 -1.18 -0.99 8.40
CA THR A 74 -2.07 -0.29 7.47
C THR A 74 -3.09 -1.28 6.92
N SER A 75 -4.36 -0.92 6.93
CA SER A 75 -5.44 -1.70 6.32
C SER A 75 -5.54 -1.36 4.84
N PHE A 76 -5.39 -2.34 3.94
CA PHE A 76 -5.42 -2.10 2.50
C PHE A 76 -6.77 -2.41 1.89
N ILE A 77 -7.06 -1.77 0.76
CA ILE A 77 -8.20 -2.10 -0.09
C ILE A 77 -7.68 -2.94 -1.25
N ALA A 78 -8.13 -4.18 -1.35
CA ALA A 78 -7.67 -5.13 -2.35
C ALA A 78 -8.83 -5.75 -3.14
N LYS A 79 -8.54 -6.20 -4.36
CA LYS A 79 -9.50 -6.93 -5.19
C LYS A 79 -9.90 -8.25 -4.52
N SER A 80 -11.19 -8.63 -4.57
CA SER A 80 -11.71 -9.86 -3.96
C SER A 80 -11.04 -11.15 -4.48
N ASP A 81 -10.52 -11.13 -5.71
CA ASP A 81 -9.82 -12.27 -6.28
C ASP A 81 -8.58 -12.65 -5.47
N ILE A 82 -7.89 -11.67 -4.86
CA ILE A 82 -6.72 -11.89 -4.01
C ILE A 82 -7.08 -12.74 -2.78
N ARG A 83 -8.32 -12.63 -2.28
CA ARG A 83 -8.80 -13.46 -1.16
C ARG A 83 -8.76 -14.96 -1.48
N ARG A 84 -8.88 -15.32 -2.76
CA ARG A 84 -8.86 -16.71 -3.23
C ARG A 84 -7.46 -17.25 -3.48
N TRP A 85 -6.43 -16.40 -3.43
CA TRP A 85 -5.05 -16.85 -3.60
C TRP A 85 -4.63 -17.72 -2.42
N PRO A 86 -4.11 -18.94 -2.69
CA PRO A 86 -3.68 -19.83 -1.63
C PRO A 86 -2.67 -19.13 -0.72
N VAL A 87 -2.87 -19.25 0.57
CA VAL A 87 -1.98 -18.71 1.61
C VAL A 87 -1.95 -17.18 1.66
N ILE A 88 -1.63 -16.51 0.55
CA ILE A 88 -1.49 -15.03 0.49
C ILE A 88 -2.84 -14.36 0.78
N GLY A 89 -3.94 -14.84 0.18
CA GLY A 89 -5.27 -14.27 0.42
C GLY A 89 -5.66 -14.33 1.89
N TRP A 90 -5.27 -15.39 2.58
CA TRP A 90 -5.54 -15.54 4.01
C TRP A 90 -4.65 -14.66 4.88
N LEU A 91 -3.36 -14.53 4.54
CA LEU A 91 -2.44 -13.63 5.23
C LEU A 91 -2.82 -12.16 5.06
N VAL A 92 -3.20 -11.76 3.83
CA VAL A 92 -3.63 -10.41 3.51
C VAL A 92 -4.97 -10.10 4.20
N ALA A 93 -5.91 -11.05 4.25
CA ALA A 93 -7.15 -10.92 5.02
C ALA A 93 -6.86 -10.74 6.53
N GLY A 94 -5.93 -11.53 7.06
CA GLY A 94 -5.47 -11.41 8.44
C GLY A 94 -4.79 -10.06 8.74
N ALA A 95 -4.19 -9.41 7.75
CA ALA A 95 -3.63 -8.06 7.89
C ALA A 95 -4.69 -6.94 7.93
N GLY A 96 -5.99 -7.28 7.92
CA GLY A 96 -7.07 -6.28 7.97
C GLY A 96 -7.45 -5.73 6.60
N THR A 97 -7.09 -6.42 5.52
CA THR A 97 -7.43 -5.99 4.16
C THR A 97 -8.92 -6.05 3.89
N VAL A 98 -9.44 -4.98 3.32
CA VAL A 98 -10.80 -4.85 2.82
C VAL A 98 -10.85 -5.36 1.38
N PHE A 99 -11.64 -6.39 1.12
CA PHE A 99 -11.78 -6.96 -0.22
C PHE A 99 -12.99 -6.39 -0.95
N ILE A 100 -12.79 -5.99 -2.22
CA ILE A 100 -13.84 -5.45 -3.07
C ILE A 100 -14.01 -6.25 -4.36
N GLU A 101 -15.26 -6.43 -4.76
CA GLU A 101 -15.61 -6.84 -6.13
C GLU A 101 -15.75 -5.58 -6.99
N ARG A 102 -14.86 -5.42 -7.98
CA ARG A 102 -14.89 -4.27 -8.89
C ARG A 102 -16.09 -4.38 -9.83
N GLY A 103 -16.63 -3.20 -10.22
CA GLY A 103 -17.69 -3.11 -11.22
C GLY A 103 -19.11 -2.95 -10.66
N GLN A 104 -19.31 -3.00 -9.36
CA GLN A 104 -20.61 -2.77 -8.75
C GLN A 104 -20.61 -1.47 -7.92
N ARG A 105 -21.62 -0.60 -8.10
CA ARG A 105 -21.81 0.60 -7.27
C ARG A 105 -21.90 0.27 -5.77
N ARG A 106 -22.47 -0.88 -5.42
CA ARG A 106 -22.51 -1.41 -4.05
C ARG A 106 -21.11 -1.66 -3.47
N ALA A 107 -20.14 -2.06 -4.29
CA ALA A 107 -18.78 -2.32 -3.83
C ALA A 107 -18.11 -1.06 -3.29
N ILE A 108 -18.32 0.08 -3.92
CA ILE A 108 -17.78 1.39 -3.47
C ILE A 108 -18.35 1.75 -2.10
N GLN A 109 -19.66 1.55 -1.88
CA GLN A 109 -20.29 1.83 -0.58
C GLN A 109 -19.73 0.94 0.54
N ILE A 110 -19.54 -0.36 0.27
CA ILE A 110 -18.96 -1.29 1.25
C ILE A 110 -17.52 -0.86 1.62
N VAL A 111 -16.72 -0.46 0.63
CA VAL A 111 -15.37 0.06 0.87
C VAL A 111 -15.42 1.31 1.74
N SER A 112 -16.25 2.27 1.37
CA SER A 112 -16.40 3.52 2.14
C SER A 112 -16.79 3.26 3.59
N GLN A 113 -17.73 2.36 3.84
CA GLN A 113 -18.12 1.97 5.19
C GLN A 113 -16.98 1.31 5.98
N GLN A 114 -16.22 0.43 5.32
CA GLN A 114 -15.10 -0.23 6.00
C GLN A 114 -13.91 0.71 6.23
N MET A 115 -13.64 1.63 5.30
CA MET A 115 -12.67 2.71 5.53
C MET A 115 -13.08 3.57 6.72
N ALA A 116 -14.38 3.94 6.82
CA ALA A 116 -14.90 4.71 7.94
C ALA A 116 -14.63 4.01 9.27
N VAL A 117 -14.94 2.72 9.36
CA VAL A 117 -14.66 1.91 10.57
C VAL A 117 -13.16 1.87 10.90
N CYS A 118 -12.27 1.80 9.89
CA CYS A 118 -10.83 1.87 10.12
C CYS A 118 -10.42 3.24 10.68
N PHE A 119 -10.91 4.31 10.09
CA PHE A 119 -10.59 5.67 10.51
C PHE A 119 -11.11 5.99 11.91
N GLU A 120 -12.32 5.55 12.27
CA GLU A 120 -12.87 5.68 13.62
C GLU A 120 -12.00 4.99 14.69
N ARG A 121 -11.28 3.93 14.32
CA ARG A 121 -10.35 3.21 15.21
C ARG A 121 -8.96 3.82 15.28
N GLY A 122 -8.71 4.92 14.58
CA GLY A 122 -7.38 5.51 14.47
C GLY A 122 -6.42 4.71 13.58
N ASP A 123 -6.94 3.83 12.70
CA ASP A 123 -6.13 3.02 11.79
C ASP A 123 -5.67 3.83 10.58
N ALA A 124 -4.52 3.46 10.01
CA ALA A 124 -4.14 3.88 8.67
C ALA A 124 -4.83 2.99 7.64
N VAL A 125 -5.30 3.60 6.56
CA VAL A 125 -5.79 2.90 5.38
C VAL A 125 -4.82 3.15 4.23
N GLY A 126 -4.47 2.10 3.50
CA GLY A 126 -3.61 2.18 2.32
C GLY A 126 -4.40 1.96 1.04
N LEU A 127 -4.11 2.77 0.05
CA LEU A 127 -4.77 2.77 -1.23
C LEU A 127 -3.75 2.86 -2.37
N PHE A 128 -3.94 2.05 -3.40
CA PHE A 128 -3.23 2.14 -4.66
C PHE A 128 -4.20 2.64 -5.75
N PRO A 129 -4.30 3.97 -5.93
CA PRO A 129 -5.37 4.54 -6.77
C PRO A 129 -5.14 4.36 -8.28
N GLU A 130 -3.99 3.85 -8.70
CA GLU A 130 -3.76 3.36 -10.08
C GLU A 130 -4.71 2.19 -10.43
N GLY A 131 -5.14 1.45 -9.43
CA GLY A 131 -6.06 0.33 -9.59
C GLY A 131 -5.44 -0.93 -10.19
N THR A 132 -4.21 -0.89 -10.61
CA THR A 132 -3.40 -2.02 -11.11
C THR A 132 -1.93 -1.77 -10.78
N THR A 133 -1.11 -2.81 -10.87
CA THR A 133 0.34 -2.67 -10.76
C THR A 133 0.94 -2.15 -12.06
N SER A 134 2.01 -1.37 -11.96
CA SER A 134 2.79 -0.82 -13.06
C SER A 134 4.28 -1.19 -12.94
N THR A 135 5.09 -0.84 -13.92
CA THR A 135 6.54 -1.07 -13.87
C THR A 135 7.23 -0.26 -12.77
N GLY A 136 6.56 0.76 -12.24
CA GLY A 136 7.13 1.68 -11.27
C GLY A 136 8.09 2.71 -11.86
N LEU A 137 8.21 2.79 -13.18
CA LEU A 137 9.02 3.80 -13.86
C LEU A 137 8.28 5.14 -14.02
N ASP A 138 6.95 5.11 -14.01
CA ASP A 138 6.06 6.26 -13.98
C ASP A 138 4.85 5.95 -13.07
N VAL A 139 4.00 6.95 -12.84
CA VAL A 139 2.78 6.85 -12.03
C VAL A 139 1.56 6.99 -12.92
N GLN A 140 0.75 5.93 -12.96
CA GLN A 140 -0.49 5.92 -13.75
C GLN A 140 -1.51 6.93 -13.20
N PRO A 141 -2.52 7.31 -14.00
CA PRO A 141 -3.59 8.18 -13.52
C PRO A 141 -4.31 7.60 -12.31
N PHE A 142 -4.64 8.46 -11.34
CA PHE A 142 -5.31 8.06 -10.12
C PHE A 142 -6.83 8.11 -10.26
N HIS A 143 -7.52 7.08 -9.79
CA HIS A 143 -8.98 7.05 -9.71
C HIS A 143 -9.48 7.95 -8.58
N ALA A 144 -9.92 9.16 -8.91
CA ALA A 144 -10.33 10.19 -7.96
C ALA A 144 -11.48 9.76 -7.02
N SER A 145 -12.38 8.87 -7.46
CA SER A 145 -13.50 8.37 -6.64
C SER A 145 -13.06 7.65 -5.36
N LEU A 146 -11.83 7.16 -5.33
CA LEU A 146 -11.28 6.46 -4.17
C LEU A 146 -10.87 7.39 -3.02
N PHE A 147 -10.74 8.69 -3.29
CA PHE A 147 -10.40 9.71 -2.29
C PHE A 147 -11.63 10.23 -1.53
N GLU A 148 -12.83 10.05 -2.10
CA GLU A 148 -14.09 10.61 -1.59
C GLU A 148 -14.34 10.29 -0.12
N THR A 149 -14.06 9.05 0.30
CA THR A 149 -14.33 8.61 1.67
C THR A 149 -13.44 9.33 2.69
N ALA A 150 -12.15 9.51 2.40
CA ALA A 150 -11.26 10.23 3.30
C ALA A 150 -11.64 11.72 3.40
N ILE A 151 -12.00 12.34 2.26
CA ILE A 151 -12.43 13.73 2.19
C ILE A 151 -13.73 13.93 2.99
N SER A 152 -14.74 13.09 2.77
CA SER A 152 -16.04 13.20 3.46
C SER A 152 -15.95 12.96 4.97
N LEU A 153 -14.97 12.19 5.42
CA LEU A 153 -14.72 11.90 6.83
C LEU A 153 -13.66 12.82 7.46
N ASN A 154 -13.22 13.85 6.74
CA ASN A 154 -12.22 14.81 7.19
C ASN A 154 -10.93 14.12 7.68
N VAL A 155 -10.42 13.16 6.90
CA VAL A 155 -9.19 12.41 7.17
C VAL A 155 -8.07 12.94 6.30
N ASP A 156 -6.91 13.20 6.91
CA ASP A 156 -5.70 13.62 6.21
C ASP A 156 -5.23 12.55 5.21
N ILE A 157 -4.66 13.00 4.11
CA ILE A 157 -4.10 12.13 3.07
C ILE A 157 -2.59 12.31 3.01
N GLN A 158 -1.84 11.21 3.09
CA GLN A 158 -0.40 11.25 2.93
C GLN A 158 0.03 10.45 1.69
N PRO A 159 0.56 11.13 0.66
CA PRO A 159 1.14 10.47 -0.49
C PRO A 159 2.42 9.73 -0.10
N VAL A 160 2.63 8.55 -0.68
CA VAL A 160 3.81 7.71 -0.44
C VAL A 160 4.36 7.23 -1.77
N ALA A 161 5.60 7.58 -2.09
CA ALA A 161 6.26 7.09 -3.30
C ALA A 161 7.09 5.86 -2.98
N LEU A 162 6.89 4.78 -3.75
CA LEU A 162 7.66 3.56 -3.69
C LEU A 162 8.60 3.49 -4.91
N VAL A 163 9.88 3.27 -4.65
CA VAL A 163 10.90 3.10 -5.68
C VAL A 163 11.70 1.84 -5.37
N PHE A 164 11.69 0.90 -6.32
CA PHE A 164 12.46 -0.34 -6.21
C PHE A 164 13.82 -0.20 -6.85
N GLU A 165 14.84 -0.64 -6.14
CA GLU A 165 16.22 -0.64 -6.62
C GLU A 165 16.86 -2.03 -6.48
N GLN A 166 17.76 -2.32 -7.39
CA GLN A 166 18.68 -3.44 -7.27
C GLN A 166 20.11 -2.93 -7.45
N LYS A 167 20.98 -3.22 -6.48
CA LYS A 167 22.39 -2.76 -6.48
C LYS A 167 22.54 -1.24 -6.59
N GLY A 168 21.62 -0.47 -6.02
CA GLY A 168 21.61 0.99 -6.06
C GLY A 168 21.15 1.59 -7.40
N GLN A 169 20.56 0.79 -8.28
CA GLN A 169 19.97 1.25 -9.53
C GLN A 169 18.49 0.92 -9.55
N ARG A 170 17.70 1.83 -10.05
CA ARG A 170 16.26 1.64 -10.21
C ARG A 170 15.96 0.41 -11.08
N SER A 171 14.98 -0.38 -10.67
CA SER A 171 14.72 -1.67 -11.29
C SER A 171 13.22 -1.98 -11.37
N GLU A 172 12.73 -2.25 -12.57
CA GLU A 172 11.38 -2.76 -12.84
C GLU A 172 11.27 -4.30 -12.67
N ARG A 173 12.41 -4.96 -12.41
CA ARG A 173 12.49 -6.44 -12.33
C ARG A 173 11.52 -7.05 -11.31
N PHE A 174 11.15 -6.30 -10.29
CA PHE A 174 10.29 -6.75 -9.19
C PHE A 174 8.84 -6.36 -9.39
N ALA A 175 8.52 -5.66 -10.48
CA ALA A 175 7.16 -5.30 -10.83
C ALA A 175 6.33 -6.57 -11.09
N PHE A 176 5.09 -6.56 -10.61
CA PHE A 176 4.14 -7.67 -10.83
C PHE A 176 3.13 -7.25 -11.90
N VAL A 177 3.52 -7.35 -13.16
CA VAL A 177 2.75 -6.85 -14.32
C VAL A 177 2.53 -7.94 -15.36
N GLY A 178 1.48 -7.80 -16.18
CA GLY A 178 1.15 -8.71 -17.26
C GLY A 178 0.69 -10.09 -16.77
N GLU A 179 1.05 -11.13 -17.51
CA GLU A 179 0.66 -12.54 -17.27
C GLU A 179 1.58 -13.27 -16.25
N GLN A 180 2.31 -12.52 -15.43
CA GLN A 180 3.24 -13.13 -14.48
C GLN A 180 2.50 -13.96 -13.42
N SER A 181 3.02 -15.17 -13.14
CA SER A 181 2.56 -15.93 -11.99
C SER A 181 3.15 -15.37 -10.69
N LEU A 182 2.36 -15.34 -9.62
CA LEU A 182 2.85 -14.93 -8.31
C LEU A 182 4.07 -15.74 -7.85
N VAL A 183 4.06 -17.05 -8.07
CA VAL A 183 5.18 -17.94 -7.72
C VAL A 183 6.45 -17.57 -8.48
N GLY A 184 6.32 -17.26 -9.77
CA GLY A 184 7.45 -16.80 -10.59
C GLY A 184 8.03 -15.48 -10.09
N ASN A 185 7.17 -14.49 -9.74
CA ASN A 185 7.61 -13.22 -9.22
C ASN A 185 8.28 -13.35 -7.83
N ILE A 186 7.74 -14.21 -6.95
CA ILE A 186 8.38 -14.54 -5.67
C ILE A 186 9.77 -15.16 -5.91
N TRP A 187 9.90 -16.06 -6.88
CA TRP A 187 11.19 -16.66 -7.22
C TRP A 187 12.21 -15.63 -7.73
N VAL A 188 11.77 -14.70 -8.59
CA VAL A 188 12.60 -13.56 -9.06
C VAL A 188 13.12 -12.75 -7.86
N LEU A 189 12.24 -12.44 -6.90
CA LEU A 189 12.61 -11.69 -5.71
C LEU A 189 13.60 -12.45 -4.82
N LEU A 190 13.32 -13.72 -4.51
CA LEU A 190 14.17 -14.54 -3.63
C LEU A 190 15.54 -14.87 -4.25
N SER A 191 15.64 -14.88 -5.58
CA SER A 191 16.91 -15.10 -6.32
C SER A 191 17.74 -13.82 -6.46
N ALA A 192 17.17 -12.65 -6.16
CA ALA A 192 17.85 -11.37 -6.27
C ALA A 192 18.70 -11.07 -5.04
N ARG A 193 19.73 -10.23 -5.25
CA ARG A 193 20.59 -9.73 -4.16
C ARG A 193 20.64 -8.21 -4.19
N ASN A 194 20.86 -7.61 -3.01
CA ASN A 194 20.95 -6.15 -2.87
C ASN A 194 19.70 -5.43 -3.41
N VAL A 195 18.53 -5.92 -2.99
CA VAL A 195 17.24 -5.30 -3.28
C VAL A 195 16.93 -4.29 -2.19
N SER A 196 16.56 -3.08 -2.57
CA SER A 196 16.05 -2.06 -1.67
C SER A 196 14.74 -1.48 -2.20
N VAL A 197 13.88 -1.08 -1.26
CA VAL A 197 12.67 -0.32 -1.57
C VAL A 197 12.72 0.96 -0.78
N HIS A 198 12.79 2.07 -1.50
CA HIS A 198 12.70 3.40 -0.92
C HIS A 198 11.22 3.75 -0.75
N CYS A 199 10.83 4.03 0.49
CA CYS A 199 9.48 4.38 0.87
C CYS A 199 9.48 5.85 1.32
N HIS A 200 9.07 6.76 0.41
CA HIS A 200 9.07 8.19 0.65
C HIS A 200 7.69 8.63 1.15
N PHE A 201 7.58 8.97 2.43
CA PHE A 201 6.40 9.62 2.98
C PHE A 201 6.50 11.11 2.67
N LEU A 202 5.61 11.58 1.79
CA LEU A 202 5.62 12.94 1.26
C LEU A 202 4.80 13.87 2.16
N ASP A 203 4.72 15.14 1.76
CA ASP A 203 4.02 16.15 2.52
C ASP A 203 2.55 15.79 2.70
N LEU A 204 2.11 15.92 3.94
CA LEU A 204 0.75 15.63 4.33
C LEU A 204 -0.20 16.62 3.64
N MET A 205 -1.25 16.10 3.06
CA MET A 205 -2.36 16.87 2.50
C MET A 205 -3.45 16.94 3.57
N PRO A 206 -3.62 18.11 4.23
CA PRO A 206 -4.61 18.26 5.28
C PRO A 206 -6.02 18.03 4.76
N ALA A 207 -6.87 17.43 5.57
CA ALA A 207 -8.25 17.10 5.22
C ALA A 207 -9.05 18.33 4.77
N GLN A 208 -8.82 19.48 5.43
CA GLN A 208 -9.47 20.75 5.07
C GLN A 208 -9.12 21.16 3.63
N SER A 209 -7.83 21.14 3.26
CA SER A 209 -7.39 21.45 1.90
C SER A 209 -7.97 20.47 0.88
N CYS A 210 -8.01 19.18 1.21
CA CYS A 210 -8.59 18.15 0.35
C CYS A 210 -10.11 18.37 0.13
N THR A 211 -10.81 18.88 1.14
CA THR A 211 -12.23 19.22 1.03
C THR A 211 -12.45 20.43 0.11
N GLU A 212 -11.61 21.45 0.22
CA GLU A 212 -11.65 22.63 -0.64
C GLU A 212 -11.34 22.31 -2.11
N TRP A 213 -10.37 21.48 -2.35
CA TRP A 213 -9.95 21.05 -3.70
C TRP A 213 -10.94 20.07 -4.35
N GLY A 214 -11.63 19.29 -3.55
CA GLY A 214 -12.43 18.16 -4.01
C GLY A 214 -11.58 17.00 -4.53
N ARG A 215 -12.22 15.87 -4.77
CA ARG A 215 -11.57 14.58 -5.06
C ARG A 215 -10.65 14.58 -6.28
N SER A 216 -11.00 15.31 -7.34
CA SER A 216 -10.23 15.30 -8.60
C SER A 216 -8.90 16.02 -8.43
N GLN A 217 -8.91 17.20 -7.86
CA GLN A 217 -7.69 17.97 -7.59
C GLN A 217 -6.83 17.27 -6.54
N THR A 218 -7.44 16.74 -5.48
CA THR A 218 -6.72 15.96 -4.44
C THR A 218 -5.99 14.75 -5.05
N ALA A 219 -6.65 14.00 -5.91
CA ALA A 219 -6.04 12.84 -6.59
C ALA A 219 -4.88 13.26 -7.52
N GLN A 220 -5.06 14.36 -8.26
CA GLN A 220 -4.03 14.90 -9.13
C GLN A 220 -2.83 15.39 -8.33
N THR A 221 -3.02 16.17 -7.28
CA THR A 221 -1.94 16.67 -6.41
C THR A 221 -1.15 15.53 -5.77
N ALA A 222 -1.85 14.51 -5.24
CA ALA A 222 -1.20 13.35 -4.68
C ALA A 222 -0.35 12.60 -5.73
N ARG A 223 -0.88 12.43 -6.94
CA ARG A 223 -0.17 11.81 -8.05
C ARG A 223 1.08 12.59 -8.45
N GLU A 224 0.96 13.92 -8.57
CA GLU A 224 2.07 14.81 -8.94
C GLU A 224 3.20 14.76 -7.91
N GLN A 225 2.88 14.79 -6.61
CA GLN A 225 3.88 14.63 -5.55
C GLN A 225 4.62 13.29 -5.67
N ILE A 226 3.89 12.19 -5.85
CA ILE A 226 4.50 10.86 -6.00
C ILE A 226 5.33 10.80 -7.28
N ARG A 227 4.82 11.32 -8.39
CA ARG A 227 5.51 11.32 -9.68
C ARG A 227 6.80 12.13 -9.65
N ALA A 228 6.86 13.22 -8.92
CA ALA A 228 8.07 14.03 -8.74
C ALA A 228 9.22 13.21 -8.11
N VAL A 229 8.91 12.23 -7.25
CA VAL A 229 9.91 11.33 -6.66
C VAL A 229 10.20 10.14 -7.59
N VAL A 230 9.14 9.58 -8.18
CA VAL A 230 9.25 8.41 -9.08
C VAL A 230 9.89 8.79 -10.41
N CYS A 231 9.67 9.99 -10.96
CA CYS A 231 10.19 10.46 -12.25
C CYS A 231 10.81 11.85 -12.13
N PRO A 232 11.95 12.01 -11.45
CA PRO A 232 12.54 13.34 -11.23
C PRO A 232 12.89 14.07 -12.54
N GLU A 233 13.18 13.34 -13.61
CA GLU A 233 13.55 13.93 -14.91
C GLU A 233 12.34 14.49 -15.69
N ALA A 234 11.12 14.00 -15.43
CA ALA A 234 9.93 14.45 -16.15
C ALA A 234 9.43 15.83 -15.69
N VAL A 235 9.82 16.27 -14.51
CA VAL A 235 9.41 17.57 -13.93
C VAL A 235 10.22 18.74 -14.53
N THR A 236 11.41 18.48 -15.05
CA THR A 236 12.30 19.50 -15.63
C THR A 236 11.94 19.92 -17.06
N VAL A 237 11.02 19.21 -17.73
CA VAL A 237 10.66 19.48 -19.15
C VAL A 237 9.41 20.34 -19.29
N GLU A 238 8.59 20.50 -18.24
CA GLU A 238 7.34 21.27 -18.26
C GLU A 238 7.46 22.66 -17.58
N ALA A 239 8.65 23.08 -17.18
CA ALA A 239 8.94 24.40 -16.60
C ALA A 239 9.69 25.28 -17.65
#